data_bfa61397f237ac4003720fd5a5d97d2a
#
_entry.id   bfa61397f237ac4003720fd5a5d97d2a
#
_cell.length_a   1.000
_cell.length_b   1.000
_cell.length_c   1.000
_cell.angle_alpha   90.00
_cell.angle_beta   90.00
_cell.angle_gamma   90.00
#
_symmetry.space_group_name_H-M   'P 1'
#
loop_
_entity.id
_entity.type
_entity.pdbx_description
1 polymer ?
#
loop_
_entity_poly.entity_id
_entity_poly.type
_entity_poly.pdbx_seq_one_letter_code
_entity_poly.pdbx_strand_id
1 'polypeptide(L)'
;MNRVEQQLAFILKSQRFKETSFIHQVFTKDYGVVSLISRGSKSKASKTGSILQPFRQLMVSWAGKSDLKTLTSSEQFGEINMLKGTGLYCGFYVNELVLSLLHKFDSHPILFEAFRKVIGLLASDQSHQVYLREFEKILLQEIGYGLQLEYEADTQLKLNPALDYTYIIGKGAVMANVHSTGQLVSGATLINLNNNCLGSKTEFMQAKKLMRRLIDHQLDGKILKSRELFS
;
A
#
# COMPACT_ATOMS: atom_id res chain seq x y z
N MET A 1 24.72 -17.70 -11.48
CA MET A 1 23.63 -16.88 -12.04
C MET A 1 22.54 -16.85 -11.01
N ASN A 2 22.19 -15.69 -10.43
CA ASN A 2 21.08 -15.67 -9.47
C ASN A 2 19.78 -15.79 -10.25
N ARG A 3 19.16 -16.95 -10.19
CA ARG A 3 17.86 -17.25 -10.78
C ARG A 3 16.85 -17.48 -9.66
N VAL A 4 15.70 -16.88 -9.78
CA VAL A 4 14.56 -17.05 -8.87
C VAL A 4 13.40 -17.54 -9.69
N GLU A 5 12.71 -18.55 -9.21
CA GLU A 5 11.61 -19.19 -9.90
C GLU A 5 10.33 -19.14 -9.08
N GLN A 6 9.20 -19.02 -9.77
CA GLN A 6 7.85 -19.19 -9.24
C GLN A 6 7.55 -18.30 -8.01
N GLN A 7 7.75 -17.00 -8.15
CA GLN A 7 7.40 -16.03 -7.11
C GLN A 7 6.03 -15.40 -7.37
N LEU A 8 5.21 -15.39 -6.31
CA LEU A 8 3.97 -14.62 -6.31
C LEU A 8 4.30 -13.13 -6.36
N ALA A 9 3.61 -12.41 -7.23
CA ALA A 9 3.94 -11.03 -7.53
C ALA A 9 2.74 -10.22 -8.03
N PHE A 10 2.84 -8.88 -7.89
CA PHE A 10 1.99 -7.90 -8.53
C PHE A 10 2.83 -6.85 -9.25
N ILE A 11 2.39 -6.45 -10.45
CA ILE A 11 2.97 -5.30 -11.13
C ILE A 11 2.46 -4.02 -10.47
N LEU A 12 3.37 -3.21 -9.93
CA LEU A 12 3.05 -1.91 -9.35
C LEU A 12 3.06 -0.81 -10.40
N LYS A 13 4.07 -0.84 -11.29
CA LYS A 13 4.27 0.16 -12.36
C LYS A 13 4.99 -0.48 -13.53
N SER A 14 4.62 -0.05 -14.74
CA SER A 14 5.31 -0.42 -15.98
C SER A 14 5.75 0.82 -16.73
N GLN A 15 6.97 0.83 -17.24
CA GLN A 15 7.54 1.91 -18.03
C GLN A 15 8.13 1.36 -19.33
N ARG A 16 7.88 2.01 -20.45
CA ARG A 16 8.52 1.67 -21.73
C ARG A 16 10.03 1.84 -21.63
N PHE A 17 10.76 0.86 -22.15
CA PHE A 17 12.20 0.87 -22.22
C PHE A 17 12.64 0.33 -23.60
N LYS A 18 13.31 1.17 -24.40
CA LYS A 18 13.63 0.90 -25.80
C LYS A 18 12.38 0.58 -26.63
N GLU A 19 12.56 0.07 -27.85
CA GLU A 19 11.46 -0.14 -28.80
C GLU A 19 10.51 -1.27 -28.42
N THR A 20 11.01 -2.38 -27.87
CA THR A 20 10.25 -3.62 -27.65
C THR A 20 10.19 -4.09 -26.20
N SER A 21 10.79 -3.36 -25.26
CA SER A 21 10.93 -3.77 -23.87
C SER A 21 10.14 -2.89 -22.91
N PHE A 22 9.81 -3.44 -21.74
CA PHE A 22 9.28 -2.70 -20.60
C PHE A 22 10.12 -2.99 -19.36
N ILE A 23 10.24 -1.99 -18.48
CA ILE A 23 10.71 -2.18 -17.11
C ILE A 23 9.48 -2.15 -16.20
N HIS A 24 9.35 -3.18 -15.38
CA HIS A 24 8.28 -3.33 -14.40
C HIS A 24 8.86 -3.20 -13.00
N GLN A 25 8.21 -2.39 -12.16
CA GLN A 25 8.40 -2.45 -10.71
C GLN A 25 7.40 -3.48 -10.19
N VAL A 26 7.90 -4.51 -9.54
CA VAL A 26 7.12 -5.69 -9.16
C VAL A 26 7.23 -5.90 -7.68
N PHE A 27 6.11 -5.96 -6.97
CA PHE A 27 6.05 -6.36 -5.57
C PHE A 27 5.93 -7.88 -5.50
N THR A 28 6.90 -8.52 -4.89
CA THR A 28 6.99 -9.97 -4.75
C THR A 28 6.86 -10.37 -3.28
N LYS A 29 6.35 -11.58 -3.03
CA LYS A 29 6.12 -12.06 -1.67
C LYS A 29 7.42 -12.17 -0.86
N ASP A 30 8.45 -12.80 -1.43
CA ASP A 30 9.65 -13.18 -0.69
C ASP A 30 10.87 -12.31 -0.99
N TYR A 31 10.80 -11.42 -1.98
CA TYR A 31 11.92 -10.58 -2.40
C TYR A 31 11.59 -9.07 -2.42
N GLY A 32 10.45 -8.67 -1.86
CA GLY A 32 10.04 -7.27 -1.82
C GLY A 32 9.86 -6.66 -3.21
N VAL A 33 10.24 -5.39 -3.38
CA VAL A 33 10.12 -4.68 -4.67
C VAL A 33 11.35 -4.97 -5.55
N VAL A 34 11.09 -5.54 -6.73
CA VAL A 34 12.11 -5.93 -7.71
C VAL A 34 11.86 -5.24 -9.05
N SER A 35 12.93 -4.78 -9.70
CA SER A 35 12.84 -4.23 -11.07
C SER A 35 13.09 -5.34 -12.10
N LEU A 36 12.09 -5.62 -12.96
CA LEU A 36 12.17 -6.65 -13.98
C LEU A 36 12.09 -6.03 -15.39
N ILE A 37 12.98 -6.43 -16.30
CA ILE A 37 12.86 -6.10 -17.72
C ILE A 37 12.20 -7.26 -18.46
N SER A 38 11.12 -6.97 -19.19
CA SER A 38 10.50 -7.89 -20.15
C SER A 38 10.87 -7.47 -21.58
N ARG A 39 11.34 -8.43 -22.41
CA ARG A 39 11.71 -8.20 -23.81
C ARG A 39 10.63 -8.73 -24.72
N GLY A 40 10.39 -8.06 -25.87
CA GLY A 40 9.43 -8.52 -26.89
C GLY A 40 7.95 -8.46 -26.45
N SER A 41 7.63 -7.90 -25.29
CA SER A 41 6.27 -7.86 -24.75
C SER A 41 5.33 -6.85 -25.43
N LYS A 42 5.83 -6.04 -26.36
CA LYS A 42 5.05 -5.02 -27.10
C LYS A 42 4.29 -5.58 -28.30
N SER A 43 4.57 -6.79 -28.76
CA SER A 43 3.82 -7.41 -29.85
C SER A 43 2.37 -7.66 -29.42
N LYS A 44 1.39 -7.24 -30.23
CA LYS A 44 -0.05 -7.54 -29.99
C LYS A 44 -0.34 -9.04 -29.85
N ALA A 45 0.55 -9.90 -30.35
CA ALA A 45 0.50 -11.36 -30.25
C ALA A 45 1.22 -11.92 -29.01
N SER A 46 1.90 -11.08 -28.21
CA SER A 46 2.62 -11.54 -27.02
C SER A 46 1.65 -11.84 -25.88
N LYS A 47 1.41 -13.12 -25.61
CA LYS A 47 0.67 -13.56 -24.40
C LYS A 47 1.24 -12.95 -23.12
N THR A 48 2.55 -12.80 -23.03
CA THR A 48 3.27 -12.21 -21.89
C THR A 48 2.89 -10.75 -21.69
N GLY A 49 2.80 -9.93 -22.73
CA GLY A 49 2.44 -8.50 -22.62
C GLY A 49 1.01 -8.27 -22.11
N SER A 50 0.08 -9.17 -22.40
CA SER A 50 -1.32 -9.05 -22.02
C SER A 50 -1.58 -9.33 -20.53
N ILE A 51 -0.73 -10.11 -19.87
CA ILE A 51 -0.87 -10.46 -18.45
C ILE A 51 -0.08 -9.56 -17.52
N LEU A 52 0.99 -8.88 -17.99
CA LEU A 52 1.84 -7.98 -17.20
C LEU A 52 1.16 -6.64 -16.97
N GLN A 53 0.03 -6.66 -16.29
CA GLN A 53 -0.80 -5.49 -15.96
C GLN A 53 -0.91 -5.31 -14.45
N PRO A 54 -1.08 -4.07 -13.95
CA PRO A 54 -1.36 -3.82 -12.54
C PRO A 54 -2.59 -4.61 -12.05
N PHE A 55 -2.61 -4.87 -10.74
CA PHE A 55 -3.71 -5.50 -10.01
C PHE A 55 -3.98 -6.97 -10.34
N ARG A 56 -3.17 -7.56 -11.22
CA ARG A 56 -3.21 -9.01 -11.47
C ARG A 56 -2.17 -9.71 -10.62
N GLN A 57 -2.58 -10.76 -9.95
CA GLN A 57 -1.64 -11.63 -9.27
C GLN A 57 -0.97 -12.54 -10.31
N LEU A 58 0.34 -12.60 -10.24
CA LEU A 58 1.18 -13.32 -11.19
C LEU A 58 2.10 -14.30 -10.46
N MET A 59 2.48 -15.34 -11.16
CA MET A 59 3.64 -16.18 -10.84
C MET A 59 4.75 -15.77 -11.80
N VAL A 60 5.88 -15.26 -11.28
CA VAL A 60 6.98 -14.75 -12.10
C VAL A 60 8.29 -15.45 -11.76
N SER A 61 9.16 -15.58 -12.78
CA SER A 61 10.55 -16.02 -12.62
C SER A 61 11.49 -15.03 -13.28
N TRP A 62 12.68 -14.87 -12.72
CA TRP A 62 13.68 -13.95 -13.26
C TRP A 62 15.10 -14.44 -13.05
N ALA A 63 16.04 -13.84 -13.80
CA ALA A 63 17.46 -14.09 -13.67
C ALA A 63 18.25 -12.79 -13.80
N GLY A 64 19.46 -12.77 -13.24
CA GLY A 64 20.41 -11.66 -13.35
C GLY A 64 21.11 -11.35 -12.04
N LYS A 65 22.28 -10.70 -12.12
CA LYS A 65 23.07 -10.29 -10.96
C LYS A 65 22.84 -8.81 -10.60
N SER A 66 22.55 -7.96 -11.60
CA SER A 66 22.30 -6.52 -11.41
C SER A 66 20.92 -6.26 -10.77
N ASP A 67 20.67 -5.06 -10.31
CA ASP A 67 19.38 -4.65 -9.73
C ASP A 67 18.23 -4.79 -10.72
N LEU A 68 18.47 -4.50 -12.00
CA LEU A 68 17.52 -4.76 -13.07
C LEU A 68 17.66 -6.23 -13.51
N LYS A 69 16.70 -7.06 -13.09
CA LYS A 69 16.64 -8.48 -13.43
C LYS A 69 15.95 -8.67 -14.77
N THR A 70 16.22 -9.78 -15.43
CA THR A 70 15.52 -10.18 -16.68
C THR A 70 14.38 -11.13 -16.33
N LEU A 71 13.14 -10.77 -16.69
CA LEU A 71 11.97 -11.65 -16.57
C LEU A 71 12.16 -12.85 -17.50
N THR A 72 12.07 -14.06 -16.97
CA THR A 72 12.23 -15.32 -17.72
C THR A 72 10.90 -16.02 -17.96
N SER A 73 9.97 -15.92 -17.03
CA SER A 73 8.59 -16.41 -17.21
C SER A 73 7.60 -15.55 -16.42
N SER A 74 6.35 -15.55 -16.88
CA SER A 74 5.23 -14.95 -16.16
C SER A 74 3.94 -15.69 -16.52
N GLU A 75 3.16 -16.00 -15.50
CA GLU A 75 1.87 -16.67 -15.63
C GLU A 75 0.87 -15.96 -14.72
N GLN A 76 -0.39 -15.93 -15.12
CA GLN A 76 -1.45 -15.43 -14.26
C GLN A 76 -1.69 -16.45 -13.13
N PHE A 77 -1.85 -15.94 -11.92
CA PHE A 77 -2.14 -16.76 -10.74
C PHE A 77 -3.45 -16.30 -10.09
N GLY A 78 -4.40 -17.21 -9.93
CA GLY A 78 -5.69 -16.90 -9.34
C GLY A 78 -6.63 -16.07 -10.22
N GLU A 79 -7.60 -15.43 -9.58
CA GLU A 79 -8.63 -14.64 -10.25
C GLU A 79 -8.13 -13.27 -10.69
N ILE A 80 -8.82 -12.69 -11.70
CA ILE A 80 -8.54 -11.35 -12.18
C ILE A 80 -9.42 -10.35 -11.41
N ASN A 81 -8.80 -9.53 -10.58
CA ASN A 81 -9.48 -8.40 -9.94
C ASN A 81 -9.59 -7.24 -10.93
N MET A 82 -10.77 -7.01 -11.49
CA MET A 82 -11.01 -5.89 -12.38
C MET A 82 -11.44 -4.67 -11.57
N LEU A 83 -10.49 -3.83 -11.20
CA LEU A 83 -10.77 -2.57 -10.54
C LEU A 83 -11.42 -1.56 -11.50
N LYS A 84 -12.47 -0.88 -11.05
CA LYS A 84 -13.20 0.15 -11.82
C LYS A 84 -13.47 1.38 -10.95
N GLY A 85 -13.73 2.52 -11.60
CA GLY A 85 -14.11 3.76 -10.91
C GLY A 85 -13.18 4.11 -9.76
N THR A 86 -13.75 4.43 -8.60
CA THR A 86 -13.00 4.79 -7.38
C THR A 86 -12.08 3.66 -6.90
N GLY A 87 -12.48 2.39 -7.04
CA GLY A 87 -11.64 1.24 -6.69
C GLY A 87 -10.33 1.22 -7.49
N LEU A 88 -10.36 1.58 -8.77
CA LEU A 88 -9.18 1.69 -9.61
C LEU A 88 -8.22 2.79 -9.11
N TYR A 89 -8.74 3.96 -8.74
CA TYR A 89 -7.92 5.05 -8.17
C TYR A 89 -7.31 4.65 -6.83
N CYS A 90 -8.07 3.96 -5.98
CA CYS A 90 -7.56 3.38 -4.74
C CYS A 90 -6.45 2.36 -5.00
N GLY A 91 -6.57 1.51 -6.02
CA GLY A 91 -5.54 0.56 -6.42
C GLY A 91 -4.23 1.26 -6.85
N PHE A 92 -4.31 2.33 -7.65
CA PHE A 92 -3.12 3.13 -8.00
C PHE A 92 -2.49 3.79 -6.77
N TYR A 93 -3.30 4.27 -5.83
CA TYR A 93 -2.81 4.81 -4.57
C TYR A 93 -2.05 3.75 -3.75
N VAL A 94 -2.60 2.55 -3.61
CA VAL A 94 -1.95 1.43 -2.91
C VAL A 94 -0.63 1.05 -3.58
N ASN A 95 -0.60 0.95 -4.92
CA ASN A 95 0.63 0.70 -5.67
C ASN A 95 1.70 1.76 -5.42
N GLU A 96 1.31 3.03 -5.43
CA GLU A 96 2.23 4.15 -5.25
C GLU A 96 2.78 4.22 -3.82
N LEU A 97 1.97 3.89 -2.81
CA LEU A 97 2.44 3.77 -1.43
C LEU A 97 3.56 2.72 -1.29
N VAL A 98 3.33 1.52 -1.81
CA VAL A 98 4.34 0.45 -1.79
C VAL A 98 5.63 0.89 -2.49
N LEU A 99 5.53 1.50 -3.68
CA LEU A 99 6.69 1.97 -4.44
C LEU A 99 7.46 3.10 -3.75
N SER A 100 6.76 3.93 -2.97
CA SER A 100 7.36 5.13 -2.37
C SER A 100 7.99 4.86 -1.01
N LEU A 101 7.49 3.87 -0.28
CA LEU A 101 7.83 3.61 1.12
C LEU A 101 8.67 2.34 1.32
N LEU A 102 8.63 1.36 0.41
CA LEU A 102 9.45 0.16 0.56
C LEU A 102 10.81 0.31 -0.12
N HIS A 103 11.81 -0.31 0.48
CA HIS A 103 13.11 -0.49 -0.15
C HIS A 103 13.11 -1.67 -1.13
N LYS A 104 13.98 -1.59 -2.14
CA LYS A 104 14.17 -2.70 -3.07
C LYS A 104 14.79 -3.89 -2.35
N PHE A 105 14.37 -5.09 -2.74
CA PHE A 105 14.85 -6.36 -2.22
C PHE A 105 14.65 -6.56 -0.71
N ASP A 106 13.76 -5.78 -0.10
CA ASP A 106 13.35 -5.93 1.28
C ASP A 106 12.00 -6.67 1.34
N SER A 107 12.00 -7.86 1.92
CA SER A 107 10.84 -8.76 1.94
C SER A 107 9.86 -8.37 3.03
N HIS A 108 8.60 -8.23 2.67
CA HIS A 108 7.48 -7.93 3.57
C HIS A 108 6.31 -8.89 3.30
N PRO A 109 6.38 -10.16 3.71
CA PRO A 109 5.35 -11.16 3.39
C PRO A 109 3.97 -10.81 3.97
N ILE A 110 3.91 -10.23 5.17
CA ILE A 110 2.66 -9.78 5.82
C ILE A 110 2.02 -8.66 4.98
N LEU A 111 2.81 -7.68 4.55
CA LEU A 111 2.33 -6.60 3.71
C LEU A 111 1.92 -7.11 2.32
N PHE A 112 2.60 -8.10 1.77
CA PHE A 112 2.21 -8.72 0.49
C PHE A 112 0.80 -9.34 0.58
N GLU A 113 0.50 -10.06 1.65
CA GLU A 113 -0.84 -10.63 1.86
C GLU A 113 -1.89 -9.53 2.10
N ALA A 114 -1.56 -8.46 2.84
CA ALA A 114 -2.43 -7.30 3.00
C ALA A 114 -2.69 -6.59 1.66
N PHE A 115 -1.66 -6.45 0.81
CA PHE A 115 -1.79 -5.92 -0.55
C PHE A 115 -2.72 -6.79 -1.40
N ARG A 116 -2.51 -8.11 -1.42
CA ARG A 116 -3.38 -9.05 -2.13
C ARG A 116 -4.85 -8.92 -1.67
N LYS A 117 -5.07 -8.86 -0.35
CA LYS A 117 -6.39 -8.70 0.25
C LYS A 117 -7.05 -7.38 -0.18
N VAL A 118 -6.34 -6.25 -0.05
CA VAL A 118 -6.92 -4.94 -0.39
C VAL A 118 -7.24 -4.84 -1.88
N ILE A 119 -6.39 -5.34 -2.78
CA ILE A 119 -6.68 -5.34 -4.23
C ILE A 119 -7.95 -6.14 -4.53
N GLY A 120 -8.14 -7.31 -3.89
CA GLY A 120 -9.38 -8.09 -4.03
C GLY A 120 -10.62 -7.33 -3.53
N LEU A 121 -10.53 -6.69 -2.37
CA LEU A 121 -11.64 -5.93 -1.76
C LEU A 121 -11.98 -4.65 -2.54
N LEU A 122 -11.00 -4.00 -3.17
CA LEU A 122 -11.21 -2.82 -4.01
C LEU A 122 -11.95 -3.13 -5.32
N ALA A 123 -12.05 -4.39 -5.72
CA ALA A 123 -12.86 -4.82 -6.86
C ALA A 123 -14.36 -4.87 -6.54
N SER A 124 -14.75 -4.85 -5.26
CA SER A 124 -16.15 -4.80 -4.81
C SER A 124 -16.66 -3.36 -4.74
N ASP A 125 -17.98 -3.18 -4.80
CA ASP A 125 -18.64 -1.86 -4.66
C ASP A 125 -18.80 -1.40 -3.20
N GLN A 126 -18.10 -2.05 -2.26
CA GLN A 126 -18.18 -1.72 -0.84
C GLN A 126 -17.31 -0.51 -0.47
N SER A 127 -17.41 -0.06 0.79
CA SER A 127 -16.65 1.09 1.29
C SER A 127 -15.14 0.91 1.22
N HIS A 128 -14.52 1.41 0.16
CA HIS A 128 -13.07 1.35 -0.05
C HIS A 128 -12.26 2.00 1.08
N GLN A 129 -12.86 2.95 1.82
CA GLN A 129 -12.15 3.70 2.86
C GLN A 129 -11.69 2.84 4.02
N VAL A 130 -12.49 1.85 4.46
CA VAL A 130 -12.13 0.94 5.55
C VAL A 130 -10.91 0.11 5.14
N TYR A 131 -10.95 -0.46 3.94
CA TYR A 131 -9.87 -1.32 3.43
C TYR A 131 -8.57 -0.58 3.22
N LEU A 132 -8.64 0.69 2.78
CA LEU A 132 -7.46 1.53 2.68
C LEU A 132 -6.84 1.80 4.05
N ARG A 133 -7.65 2.11 5.07
CA ARG A 133 -7.13 2.35 6.44
C ARG A 133 -6.47 1.10 7.03
N GLU A 134 -7.06 -0.07 6.83
CA GLU A 134 -6.47 -1.34 7.25
C GLU A 134 -5.10 -1.56 6.57
N PHE A 135 -5.04 -1.42 5.25
CA PHE A 135 -3.80 -1.57 4.49
C PHE A 135 -2.71 -0.56 4.93
N GLU A 136 -3.08 0.72 5.06
CA GLU A 136 -2.15 1.77 5.49
C GLU A 136 -1.58 1.52 6.90
N LYS A 137 -2.39 1.01 7.84
CA LYS A 137 -1.90 0.63 9.18
C LYS A 137 -0.85 -0.47 9.08
N ILE A 138 -1.14 -1.53 8.32
CA ILE A 138 -0.20 -2.64 8.13
C ILE A 138 1.08 -2.14 7.45
N LEU A 139 0.98 -1.31 6.41
CA LEU A 139 2.13 -0.72 5.74
C LEU A 139 3.02 0.07 6.72
N LEU A 140 2.44 0.97 7.52
CA LEU A 140 3.19 1.75 8.50
C LEU A 140 3.84 0.85 9.55
N GLN A 141 3.17 -0.19 10.01
CA GLN A 141 3.72 -1.16 10.96
C GLN A 141 4.91 -1.92 10.36
N GLU A 142 4.80 -2.41 9.12
CA GLU A 142 5.84 -3.17 8.43
C GLU A 142 7.11 -2.34 8.16
N ILE A 143 6.97 -1.03 7.98
CA ILE A 143 8.12 -0.12 7.84
C ILE A 143 8.61 0.47 9.18
N GLY A 144 8.12 -0.05 10.32
CA GLY A 144 8.59 0.33 11.67
C GLY A 144 7.88 1.53 12.31
N TYR A 145 6.77 2.01 11.72
CA TYR A 145 6.02 3.18 12.20
C TYR A 145 4.59 2.83 12.60
N GLY A 146 4.41 1.69 13.26
CA GLY A 146 3.11 1.24 13.76
C GLY A 146 2.44 2.28 14.66
N LEU A 147 1.11 2.42 14.50
CA LEU A 147 0.34 3.38 15.28
C LEU A 147 0.06 2.88 16.69
N GLN A 148 0.19 3.79 17.68
CA GLN A 148 -0.28 3.56 19.05
C GLN A 148 -1.73 4.05 19.16
N LEU A 149 -2.69 3.12 19.10
CA LEU A 149 -4.13 3.42 19.00
C LEU A 149 -4.95 2.83 20.16
N GLU A 150 -4.31 2.26 21.16
CA GLU A 150 -4.99 1.60 22.27
C GLU A 150 -4.86 2.39 23.60
N TYR A 151 -3.70 3.01 23.81
CA TYR A 151 -3.38 3.69 25.06
C TYR A 151 -2.98 5.14 24.80
N GLU A 152 -3.28 5.98 25.80
CA GLU A 152 -2.76 7.33 25.85
C GLU A 152 -1.26 7.30 26.14
N ALA A 153 -0.50 8.10 25.40
CA ALA A 153 0.96 8.03 25.42
C ALA A 153 1.58 8.48 26.76
N ASP A 154 0.96 9.45 27.46
CA ASP A 154 1.51 10.02 28.69
C ASP A 154 1.11 9.21 29.94
N THR A 155 -0.12 8.76 30.00
CA THR A 155 -0.68 8.09 31.19
C THR A 155 -0.66 6.57 31.10
N GLN A 156 -0.52 6.03 29.87
CA GLN A 156 -0.67 4.60 29.57
C GLN A 156 -2.06 4.03 29.93
N LEU A 157 -3.05 4.88 30.08
CA LEU A 157 -4.45 4.47 30.25
C LEU A 157 -5.06 4.16 28.89
N LYS A 158 -6.03 3.25 28.86
CA LYS A 158 -6.80 2.99 27.65
C LYS A 158 -7.50 4.24 27.16
N LEU A 159 -7.55 4.42 25.85
CA LEU A 159 -8.26 5.54 25.25
C LEU A 159 -9.75 5.50 25.62
N ASN A 160 -10.29 6.65 25.98
CA ASN A 160 -11.71 6.81 26.27
C ASN A 160 -12.44 7.29 24.99
N PRO A 161 -13.46 6.56 24.50
CA PRO A 161 -14.18 6.95 23.28
C PRO A 161 -14.90 8.32 23.40
N ALA A 162 -15.21 8.77 24.59
CA ALA A 162 -15.92 10.03 24.84
C ALA A 162 -14.99 11.28 24.89
N LEU A 163 -13.68 11.08 24.80
CA LEU A 163 -12.69 12.16 24.89
C LEU A 163 -12.02 12.43 23.55
N ASP A 164 -11.51 13.64 23.41
CA ASP A 164 -10.70 14.04 22.26
C ASP A 164 -9.21 13.96 22.59
N TYR A 165 -8.44 13.54 21.64
CA TYR A 165 -6.98 13.39 21.72
C TYR A 165 -6.29 14.17 20.60
N THR A 166 -5.06 14.58 20.87
CA THR A 166 -4.13 15.05 19.85
C THR A 166 -3.16 13.93 19.53
N TYR A 167 -3.15 13.47 18.27
CA TYR A 167 -2.20 12.46 17.84
C TYR A 167 -0.88 13.13 17.41
N ILE A 168 0.20 12.80 18.11
CA ILE A 168 1.56 13.30 17.87
C ILE A 168 2.38 12.21 17.19
N ILE A 169 2.97 12.52 16.03
CA ILE A 169 3.82 11.58 15.28
C ILE A 169 5.01 11.16 16.16
N GLY A 170 5.28 9.86 16.19
CA GLY A 170 6.36 9.28 17.01
C GLY A 170 6.04 9.11 18.49
N LYS A 171 4.93 9.71 18.99
CA LYS A 171 4.52 9.61 20.40
C LYS A 171 3.22 8.83 20.58
N GLY A 172 2.20 9.14 19.77
CA GLY A 172 0.86 8.57 19.88
C GLY A 172 -0.19 9.59 20.32
N ALA A 173 -1.31 9.09 20.86
CA ALA A 173 -2.43 9.89 21.34
C ALA A 173 -2.14 10.48 22.73
N VAL A 174 -2.31 11.79 22.88
CA VAL A 174 -2.25 12.49 24.18
C VAL A 174 -3.55 13.25 24.39
N MET A 175 -3.94 13.51 25.63
CA MET A 175 -5.15 14.29 25.92
C MET A 175 -5.09 15.63 25.20
N ALA A 176 -6.17 15.97 24.49
CA ALA A 176 -6.24 17.23 23.76
C ALA A 176 -6.25 18.43 24.73
N ASN A 177 -5.37 19.39 24.47
CA ASN A 177 -5.36 20.68 25.18
C ASN A 177 -5.06 21.83 24.21
N VAL A 178 -5.24 23.09 24.64
CA VAL A 178 -5.06 24.28 23.78
C VAL A 178 -3.64 24.47 23.23
N HIS A 179 -2.65 23.81 23.79
CA HIS A 179 -1.23 23.91 23.39
C HIS A 179 -0.76 22.68 22.60
N SER A 180 -1.61 21.67 22.44
CA SER A 180 -1.22 20.45 21.73
C SER A 180 -1.00 20.68 20.25
N THR A 181 0.21 20.38 19.77
CA THR A 181 0.56 20.44 18.34
C THR A 181 0.45 19.03 17.75
N GLY A 182 -0.58 18.78 16.94
CA GLY A 182 -0.80 17.47 16.36
C GLY A 182 -2.09 17.39 15.58
N GLN A 183 -2.58 16.17 15.31
CA GLN A 183 -3.87 15.96 14.68
C GLN A 183 -4.91 15.68 15.75
N LEU A 184 -5.92 16.57 15.85
CA LEU A 184 -7.08 16.34 16.71
C LEU A 184 -7.92 15.18 16.17
N VAL A 185 -8.22 14.20 17.04
CA VAL A 185 -8.99 12.99 16.70
C VAL A 185 -9.77 12.55 17.94
N SER A 186 -11.03 12.15 17.77
CA SER A 186 -11.81 11.58 18.87
C SER A 186 -11.30 10.20 19.30
N GLY A 187 -11.44 9.88 20.59
CA GLY A 187 -11.07 8.56 21.11
C GLY A 187 -11.85 7.44 20.40
N ALA A 188 -13.16 7.68 20.12
CA ALA A 188 -13.96 6.74 19.33
C ALA A 188 -13.32 6.44 17.96
N THR A 189 -12.84 7.47 17.24
CA THR A 189 -12.17 7.27 15.94
C THR A 189 -10.89 6.47 16.08
N LEU A 190 -10.05 6.76 17.09
CA LEU A 190 -8.79 6.02 17.29
C LEU A 190 -9.05 4.55 17.59
N ILE A 191 -10.00 4.27 18.50
CA ILE A 191 -10.40 2.90 18.86
C ILE A 191 -11.00 2.16 17.67
N ASN A 192 -11.90 2.79 16.90
CA ASN A 192 -12.53 2.19 15.75
C ASN A 192 -11.55 2.00 14.57
N LEU A 193 -10.58 2.90 14.42
CA LEU A 193 -9.48 2.72 13.48
C LEU A 193 -8.61 1.53 13.87
N ASN A 194 -8.30 1.37 15.18
CA ASN A 194 -7.55 0.20 15.67
C ASN A 194 -8.25 -1.10 15.32
N ASN A 195 -9.56 -1.16 15.56
CA ASN A 195 -10.39 -2.35 15.40
C ASN A 195 -10.91 -2.57 13.97
N ASN A 196 -10.55 -1.72 13.00
CA ASN A 196 -11.04 -1.74 11.60
C ASN A 196 -12.58 -1.64 11.48
N CYS A 197 -13.23 -0.93 12.39
CA CYS A 197 -14.68 -0.81 12.47
C CYS A 197 -15.19 0.64 12.37
N LEU A 198 -14.50 1.50 11.62
CA LEU A 198 -14.97 2.86 11.33
C LEU A 198 -16.37 2.82 10.72
N GLY A 199 -17.32 3.57 11.29
CA GLY A 199 -18.73 3.50 10.91
C GLY A 199 -19.35 4.84 10.51
N SER A 200 -18.91 5.96 11.09
CA SER A 200 -19.49 7.27 10.83
C SER A 200 -18.67 8.11 9.83
N LYS A 201 -19.35 9.05 9.16
CA LYS A 201 -18.69 10.00 8.24
C LYS A 201 -17.58 10.79 8.93
N THR A 202 -17.79 11.17 10.21
CA THR A 202 -16.80 11.90 11.01
C THR A 202 -15.57 11.03 11.27
N GLU A 203 -15.74 9.78 11.66
CA GLU A 203 -14.64 8.85 11.89
C GLU A 203 -13.83 8.63 10.61
N PHE A 204 -14.49 8.44 9.47
CA PHE A 204 -13.78 8.32 8.19
C PHE A 204 -12.97 9.57 7.84
N MET A 205 -13.51 10.77 8.09
CA MET A 205 -12.78 12.02 7.83
C MET A 205 -11.58 12.17 8.76
N GLN A 206 -11.75 11.93 10.05
CA GLN A 206 -10.68 12.03 11.05
C GLN A 206 -9.59 10.98 10.79
N ALA A 207 -9.96 9.72 10.58
CA ALA A 207 -9.02 8.65 10.25
C ALA A 207 -8.26 8.93 8.95
N LYS A 208 -8.93 9.37 7.89
CA LYS A 208 -8.29 9.76 6.63
C LYS A 208 -7.27 10.88 6.83
N LYS A 209 -7.61 11.91 7.63
CA LYS A 209 -6.72 13.05 7.89
C LYS A 209 -5.51 12.62 8.70
N LEU A 210 -5.71 11.78 9.72
CA LEU A 210 -4.63 11.21 10.53
C LEU A 210 -3.68 10.37 9.68
N MET A 211 -4.22 9.36 8.97
CA MET A 211 -3.41 8.47 8.16
C MET A 211 -2.64 9.21 7.05
N ARG A 212 -3.27 10.21 6.43
CA ARG A 212 -2.61 11.05 5.44
C ARG A 212 -1.40 11.76 6.03
N ARG A 213 -1.55 12.37 7.22
CA ARG A 213 -0.45 13.08 7.89
C ARG A 213 0.71 12.14 8.26
N LEU A 214 0.39 10.93 8.75
CA LEU A 214 1.39 9.92 9.10
C LEU A 214 2.16 9.44 7.87
N ILE A 215 1.45 9.15 6.78
CA ILE A 215 2.06 8.75 5.51
C ILE A 215 2.90 9.88 4.92
N ASP A 216 2.42 11.13 4.94
CA ASP A 216 3.16 12.28 4.41
C ASP A 216 4.48 12.49 5.18
N HIS A 217 4.48 12.22 6.48
CA HIS A 217 5.70 12.24 7.28
C HIS A 217 6.72 11.18 6.82
N GLN A 218 6.27 9.96 6.49
CA GLN A 218 7.14 8.89 6.01
C GLN A 218 7.60 9.11 4.56
N LEU A 219 6.84 9.84 3.78
CA LEU A 219 7.18 10.17 2.39
C LEU A 219 8.33 11.19 2.27
N ASP A 220 8.65 11.90 3.35
CA ASP A 220 9.75 12.88 3.41
C ASP A 220 9.75 13.84 2.21
N GLY A 221 8.63 14.49 1.99
CA GLY A 221 8.44 15.46 0.91
C GLY A 221 8.10 14.86 -0.47
N LYS A 222 8.09 13.53 -0.65
CA LYS A 222 7.60 12.92 -1.89
C LYS A 222 6.09 13.11 -2.01
N ILE A 223 5.63 13.52 -3.19
CA ILE A 223 4.21 13.73 -3.49
C ILE A 223 3.63 12.49 -4.17
N LEU A 224 2.49 12.00 -3.65
CA LEU A 224 1.73 10.91 -4.27
C LEU A 224 0.83 11.46 -5.37
N LYS A 225 1.16 11.16 -6.63
CA LYS A 225 0.40 11.59 -7.82
C LYS A 225 -0.99 10.97 -7.89
N SER A 226 -1.15 9.76 -7.37
CA SER A 226 -2.45 9.07 -7.32
C SER A 226 -3.51 9.85 -6.54
N ARG A 227 -3.12 10.74 -5.62
CA ARG A 227 -4.06 11.60 -4.88
C ARG A 227 -4.78 12.61 -5.76
N GLU A 228 -4.19 12.99 -6.90
CA GLU A 228 -4.80 13.90 -7.88
C GLU A 228 -6.00 13.24 -8.62
N LEU A 229 -6.07 11.89 -8.62
CA LEU A 229 -7.18 11.15 -9.22
C LEU A 229 -8.48 11.25 -8.43
N PHE A 230 -8.45 11.76 -7.20
CA PHE A 230 -9.61 11.93 -6.31
C PHE A 230 -10.12 13.37 -6.24
N SER A 231 -9.51 14.28 -7.01
CA SER A 231 -9.89 15.70 -7.11
C SER A 231 -10.99 15.94 -8.15
#